data_6b92fdc00ba5243d2d8f7b84807931d6
#
_entry.id   6b92fdc00ba5243d2d8f7b84807931d6
#
_cell.length_a   1.000
_cell.length_b   1.000
_cell.length_c   1.000
_cell.angle_alpha   90.00
_cell.angle_beta   90.00
_cell.angle_gamma   90.00
#
_symmetry.space_group_name_H-M   'P 1'
#
loop_
_entity.id
_entity.type
_entity.pdbx_description
1 polymer ?
#
loop_
_entity_poly.entity_id
_entity_poly.type
_entity_poly.pdbx_seq_one_letter_code
_entity_poly.pdbx_strand_id
1 'polypeptide(L)'
;MRRNEDEMDNQKLADLLFPEVVNTPEYYEEKFPYRKLPNKAEVTRMAPSPTGFIHLGNLYSALADERIAHRNGGVFYLRIEDTDEKRKVDGAVETIINVLRYFDIEFDEGAGFDDTDPRNAYGPYFQRQRVEIYHTYAKSLVERGLAYPCFCTEEELDKVRAKQEEDKVLTGYYGEYATCRNLSYEEIEANIKAGKPYVLRLRSQGSPDKEITFVDAIKGEIKLPENIHDIVLLKKDGIPTYHFAHAIDDHLMRTTTVVRGGEWLASAPIHYELFHLLGFKMPAYAHTAHLMKFDEETGGKRKLSKRKDPELSLDYYRKDGYHPYTMKVYLLTLLNSNFEEWHEKFPDKDINEFP
;
A
#
# COMPACT_ATOMS: atom_id res chain seq x y z
N MET A 1 16.84 -3.62 36.00
CA MET A 1 17.89 -4.48 35.44
C MET A 1 17.43 -5.17 34.14
N ARG A 2 16.39 -6.01 34.11
CA ARG A 2 15.97 -6.69 32.86
C ARG A 2 15.67 -5.77 31.68
N ARG A 3 15.02 -4.62 31.87
CA ARG A 3 14.72 -3.67 30.77
C ARG A 3 15.99 -3.17 30.03
N ASN A 4 17.08 -2.90 30.75
CA ASN A 4 18.34 -2.43 30.15
C ASN A 4 19.08 -3.54 29.38
N GLU A 5 18.91 -4.81 29.77
CA GLU A 5 19.50 -5.96 29.08
C GLU A 5 18.73 -6.23 27.78
N ASP A 6 17.39 -6.21 27.81
CA ASP A 6 16.53 -6.39 26.63
C ASP A 6 16.75 -5.28 25.59
N GLU A 7 16.91 -4.02 26.04
CA GLU A 7 17.20 -2.88 25.14
C GLU A 7 18.59 -2.99 24.49
N MET A 8 19.59 -3.45 25.25
CA MET A 8 20.95 -3.63 24.72
C MET A 8 21.02 -4.79 23.72
N ASP A 9 20.25 -5.84 23.93
CA ASP A 9 20.19 -6.98 23.00
C ASP A 9 19.44 -6.62 21.71
N ASN A 10 18.39 -5.81 21.79
CA ASN A 10 17.68 -5.29 20.61
C ASN A 10 18.58 -4.38 19.75
N GLN A 11 19.42 -3.54 20.36
CA GLN A 11 20.37 -2.70 19.63
C GLN A 11 21.43 -3.55 18.92
N LYS A 12 22.01 -4.54 19.60
CA LYS A 12 22.97 -5.48 18.99
C LYS A 12 22.32 -6.26 17.84
N LEU A 13 21.06 -6.67 18.02
CA LEU A 13 20.30 -7.38 16.99
C LEU A 13 20.07 -6.49 15.76
N ALA A 14 19.69 -5.25 15.96
CA ALA A 14 19.50 -4.30 14.88
C ALA A 14 20.78 -4.06 14.08
N ASP A 15 21.91 -3.90 14.76
CA ASP A 15 23.23 -3.73 14.12
C ASP A 15 23.70 -5.01 13.41
N LEU A 16 23.37 -6.19 13.92
CA LEU A 16 23.65 -7.46 13.28
C LEU A 16 22.84 -7.65 11.99
N LEU A 17 21.53 -7.28 12.01
CA LEU A 17 20.65 -7.44 10.86
C LEU A 17 20.83 -6.36 9.79
N PHE A 18 21.23 -5.16 10.19
CA PHE A 18 21.33 -3.98 9.31
C PHE A 18 22.66 -3.24 9.46
N PRO A 19 23.82 -3.91 9.24
CA PRO A 19 25.14 -3.31 9.46
C PRO A 19 25.43 -2.12 8.52
N GLU A 20 24.83 -2.11 7.33
CA GLU A 20 25.05 -1.06 6.32
C GLU A 20 24.13 0.16 6.50
N VAL A 21 23.14 0.08 7.40
CA VAL A 21 22.18 1.17 7.61
C VAL A 21 22.75 2.19 8.56
N VAL A 22 23.08 3.36 8.02
CA VAL A 22 23.67 4.49 8.74
C VAL A 22 22.67 5.64 8.98
N ASN A 23 21.66 5.76 8.14
CA ASN A 23 20.62 6.78 8.27
C ASN A 23 19.62 6.41 9.36
N THR A 24 18.96 7.43 9.91
CA THR A 24 17.90 7.27 10.93
C THR A 24 16.54 7.68 10.36
N PRO A 25 15.42 7.31 11.01
CA PRO A 25 14.11 7.82 10.64
C PRO A 25 14.06 9.35 10.57
N GLU A 26 14.69 10.06 11.52
CA GLU A 26 14.73 11.52 11.58
C GLU A 26 15.40 12.14 10.35
N TYR A 27 16.45 11.50 9.83
CA TYR A 27 17.09 11.93 8.57
C TYR A 27 16.08 11.98 7.42
N TYR A 28 15.22 10.96 7.32
CA TYR A 28 14.20 10.94 6.24
C TYR A 28 13.03 11.88 6.51
N GLU A 29 12.68 12.15 7.78
CA GLU A 29 11.73 13.19 8.13
C GLU A 29 12.19 14.58 7.70
N GLU A 30 13.48 14.88 7.86
CA GLU A 30 14.10 16.13 7.42
C GLU A 30 14.23 16.20 5.89
N LYS A 31 14.61 15.08 5.27
CA LYS A 31 14.78 14.98 3.81
C LYS A 31 13.45 15.16 3.06
N PHE A 32 12.36 14.69 3.62
CA PHE A 32 11.02 14.76 3.05
C PHE A 32 10.09 15.60 3.95
N PRO A 33 10.26 16.93 3.98
CA PRO A 33 9.49 17.80 4.85
C PRO A 33 8.01 17.84 4.50
N TYR A 34 7.17 18.34 5.39
CA TYR A 34 5.77 18.58 5.09
C TYR A 34 5.63 19.59 3.93
N ARG A 35 4.69 19.30 3.03
CA ARG A 35 4.43 20.10 1.84
C ARG A 35 3.82 21.46 2.22
N LYS A 36 4.24 22.51 1.52
CA LYS A 36 3.64 23.86 1.64
C LYS A 36 2.52 23.97 0.63
N LEU A 37 1.34 23.52 0.99
CA LEU A 37 0.15 23.49 0.14
C LEU A 37 -0.94 24.44 0.67
N PRO A 38 -1.91 24.85 -0.18
CA PRO A 38 -3.09 25.59 0.26
C PRO A 38 -3.85 24.87 1.38
N ASN A 39 -4.64 25.63 2.13
CA ASN A 39 -5.50 25.02 3.16
C ASN A 39 -6.48 24.02 2.55
N LYS A 40 -6.64 22.87 3.17
CA LYS A 40 -7.45 21.74 2.71
C LYS A 40 -6.97 21.08 1.40
N ALA A 41 -5.79 21.41 0.92
CA ALA A 41 -5.18 20.70 -0.19
C ALA A 41 -4.83 19.26 0.24
N GLU A 42 -5.08 18.33 -0.65
CA GLU A 42 -4.85 16.91 -0.39
C GLU A 42 -3.73 16.37 -1.28
N VAL A 43 -3.03 15.39 -0.77
CA VAL A 43 -2.00 14.64 -1.50
C VAL A 43 -2.52 13.23 -1.67
N THR A 44 -2.73 12.85 -2.93
CA THR A 44 -3.21 11.52 -3.32
C THR A 44 -2.20 10.84 -4.23
N ARG A 45 -2.36 9.54 -4.45
CA ARG A 45 -1.45 8.81 -5.30
C ARG A 45 -2.11 7.64 -6.02
N MET A 46 -1.72 7.44 -7.26
CA MET A 46 -1.86 6.16 -7.92
C MET A 46 -0.60 5.32 -7.66
N ALA A 47 -0.77 4.06 -7.26
CA ALA A 47 0.34 3.19 -6.86
C ALA A 47 0.22 1.79 -7.50
N PRO A 48 0.33 1.69 -8.84
CA PRO A 48 0.19 0.42 -9.55
C PRO A 48 1.47 -0.43 -9.48
N SER A 49 1.29 -1.77 -9.51
CA SER A 49 2.38 -2.67 -9.81
C SER A 49 2.64 -2.70 -11.32
N PRO A 50 3.91 -2.78 -11.78
CA PRO A 50 4.27 -2.71 -13.20
C PRO A 50 4.06 -4.06 -13.92
N THR A 51 2.81 -4.52 -13.98
CA THR A 51 2.41 -5.81 -14.56
C THR A 51 2.02 -5.71 -16.04
N GLY A 52 2.14 -4.53 -16.65
CA GLY A 52 1.76 -4.27 -18.06
C GLY A 52 0.26 -4.30 -18.34
N PHE A 53 -0.56 -4.59 -17.35
CA PHE A 53 -2.00 -4.60 -17.48
C PHE A 53 -2.63 -3.51 -16.61
N ILE A 54 -3.17 -2.50 -17.28
CA ILE A 54 -3.94 -1.44 -16.63
C ILE A 54 -5.42 -1.65 -16.91
N HIS A 55 -6.25 -1.61 -15.90
CA HIS A 55 -7.66 -1.94 -15.99
C HIS A 55 -8.57 -0.78 -15.60
N LEU A 56 -9.85 -0.91 -15.94
CA LEU A 56 -10.87 0.12 -15.70
C LEU A 56 -10.91 0.59 -14.24
N GLY A 57 -10.70 -0.33 -13.28
CA GLY A 57 -10.60 0.02 -11.87
C GLY A 57 -9.41 0.93 -11.52
N ASN A 58 -8.31 0.86 -12.29
CA ASN A 58 -7.18 1.78 -12.11
C ASN A 58 -7.56 3.20 -12.57
N LEU A 59 -8.23 3.34 -13.72
CA LEU A 59 -8.73 4.64 -14.19
C LEU A 59 -9.78 5.21 -13.22
N TYR A 60 -10.68 4.36 -12.72
CA TYR A 60 -11.69 4.72 -11.74
C TYR A 60 -11.07 5.31 -10.45
N SER A 61 -10.03 4.66 -9.91
CA SER A 61 -9.32 5.17 -8.74
C SER A 61 -8.50 6.40 -9.07
N ALA A 62 -7.77 6.42 -10.20
CA ALA A 62 -6.94 7.55 -10.61
C ALA A 62 -7.77 8.82 -10.82
N LEU A 63 -8.97 8.70 -11.40
CA LEU A 63 -9.89 9.82 -11.57
C LEU A 63 -10.34 10.39 -10.22
N ALA A 64 -10.61 9.54 -9.23
CA ALA A 64 -10.95 9.99 -7.89
C ALA A 64 -9.75 10.65 -7.19
N ASP A 65 -8.56 10.03 -7.28
CA ASP A 65 -7.32 10.56 -6.70
C ASP A 65 -6.98 11.95 -7.27
N GLU A 66 -7.01 12.09 -8.60
CA GLU A 66 -6.73 13.37 -9.29
C GLU A 66 -7.71 14.47 -8.86
N ARG A 67 -9.02 14.17 -8.85
CA ARG A 67 -10.04 15.14 -8.45
C ARG A 67 -9.91 15.58 -6.99
N ILE A 68 -9.66 14.64 -6.08
CA ILE A 68 -9.46 14.95 -4.65
C ILE A 68 -8.26 15.87 -4.49
N ALA A 69 -7.14 15.59 -5.15
CA ALA A 69 -5.94 16.41 -5.10
C ALA A 69 -6.16 17.79 -5.71
N HIS A 70 -6.61 17.86 -6.95
CA HIS A 70 -6.65 19.10 -7.71
C HIS A 70 -7.76 20.06 -7.26
N ARG A 71 -8.83 19.56 -6.66
CA ARG A 71 -9.97 20.37 -6.17
C ARG A 71 -9.53 21.55 -5.30
N ASN A 72 -8.51 21.37 -4.47
CA ASN A 72 -8.01 22.39 -3.54
C ASN A 72 -6.53 22.75 -3.76
N GLY A 73 -5.99 22.49 -4.96
CA GLY A 73 -4.59 22.78 -5.28
C GLY A 73 -3.59 21.90 -4.56
N GLY A 74 -3.93 20.63 -4.39
CA GLY A 74 -3.07 19.61 -3.83
C GLY A 74 -2.17 18.95 -4.87
N VAL A 75 -1.73 17.72 -4.59
CA VAL A 75 -0.76 16.99 -5.43
C VAL A 75 -1.28 15.57 -5.67
N PHE A 76 -1.27 15.17 -6.94
CA PHE A 76 -1.52 13.80 -7.37
C PHE A 76 -0.24 13.20 -7.98
N TYR A 77 0.28 12.12 -7.39
CA TYR A 77 1.54 11.54 -7.84
C TYR A 77 1.43 10.07 -8.24
N LEU A 78 2.38 9.63 -9.10
CA LEU A 78 2.52 8.23 -9.52
C LEU A 78 3.67 7.55 -8.79
N ARG A 79 3.38 6.51 -8.01
CA ARG A 79 4.37 5.62 -7.40
C ARG A 79 4.28 4.23 -8.03
N ILE A 80 5.41 3.63 -8.38
CA ILE A 80 5.46 2.27 -8.93
C ILE A 80 5.80 1.28 -7.82
N GLU A 81 4.89 0.35 -7.57
CA GLU A 81 5.05 -0.72 -6.59
C GLU A 81 5.67 -1.96 -7.25
N ASP A 82 6.97 -1.90 -7.48
CA ASP A 82 7.79 -2.90 -8.19
C ASP A 82 8.50 -3.89 -7.26
N THR A 83 7.95 -4.12 -6.07
CA THR A 83 8.53 -5.03 -5.06
C THR A 83 8.44 -6.51 -5.45
N ASP A 84 7.60 -6.88 -6.42
CA ASP A 84 7.48 -8.24 -6.96
C ASP A 84 8.08 -8.33 -8.36
N GLU A 85 9.34 -8.77 -8.41
CA GLU A 85 10.10 -8.87 -9.66
C GLU A 85 9.53 -9.91 -10.64
N LYS A 86 8.91 -10.99 -10.13
CA LYS A 86 8.35 -12.06 -10.95
C LYS A 86 7.18 -11.58 -11.82
N ARG A 87 6.53 -10.50 -11.43
CA ARG A 87 5.39 -9.91 -12.15
C ARG A 87 5.74 -8.67 -12.95
N LYS A 88 6.98 -8.21 -12.90
CA LYS A 88 7.43 -7.05 -13.66
C LYS A 88 7.42 -7.36 -15.15
N VAL A 89 6.86 -6.44 -15.94
CA VAL A 89 6.85 -6.48 -17.41
C VAL A 89 7.60 -5.26 -17.92
N ASP A 90 8.53 -5.48 -18.85
CA ASP A 90 9.28 -4.39 -19.46
C ASP A 90 8.35 -3.45 -20.23
N GLY A 91 8.57 -2.14 -20.11
CA GLY A 91 7.71 -1.12 -20.74
C GLY A 91 6.34 -0.93 -20.06
N ALA A 92 6.09 -1.61 -18.93
CA ALA A 92 4.81 -1.51 -18.24
C ALA A 92 4.55 -0.10 -17.67
N VAL A 93 5.59 0.57 -17.18
CA VAL A 93 5.46 1.91 -16.60
C VAL A 93 5.07 2.92 -17.67
N GLU A 94 5.74 2.90 -18.81
CA GLU A 94 5.42 3.74 -19.97
C GLU A 94 4.01 3.46 -20.49
N THR A 95 3.62 2.19 -20.49
CA THR A 95 2.25 1.78 -20.86
C THR A 95 1.22 2.38 -19.91
N ILE A 96 1.45 2.30 -18.59
CA ILE A 96 0.57 2.88 -17.57
C ILE A 96 0.42 4.39 -17.80
N ILE A 97 1.53 5.11 -17.94
CA ILE A 97 1.54 6.56 -18.15
C ILE A 97 0.81 6.95 -19.44
N ASN A 98 1.12 6.27 -20.55
CA ASN A 98 0.52 6.58 -21.86
C ASN A 98 -0.96 6.27 -21.92
N VAL A 99 -1.42 5.20 -21.28
CA VAL A 99 -2.84 4.86 -21.22
C VAL A 99 -3.61 5.87 -20.37
N LEU A 100 -3.08 6.26 -19.21
CA LEU A 100 -3.74 7.24 -18.34
C LEU A 100 -3.77 8.63 -18.99
N ARG A 101 -2.67 9.04 -19.64
CA ARG A 101 -2.63 10.29 -20.41
C ARG A 101 -3.66 10.30 -21.56
N TYR A 102 -3.90 9.16 -22.23
CA TYR A 102 -4.97 9.06 -23.22
C TYR A 102 -6.35 9.40 -22.63
N PHE A 103 -6.57 9.10 -21.35
CA PHE A 103 -7.82 9.45 -20.64
C PHE A 103 -7.71 10.79 -19.89
N ASP A 104 -6.78 11.67 -20.26
CA ASP A 104 -6.52 12.99 -19.65
C ASP A 104 -6.32 12.91 -18.13
N ILE A 105 -5.64 11.89 -17.65
CA ILE A 105 -5.16 11.79 -16.27
C ILE A 105 -3.70 12.22 -16.24
N GLU A 106 -3.41 13.29 -15.50
CA GLU A 106 -2.09 13.87 -15.41
C GLU A 106 -1.57 13.84 -13.97
N PHE A 107 -0.30 13.48 -13.82
CA PHE A 107 0.39 13.47 -12.53
C PHE A 107 1.18 14.77 -12.36
N ASP A 108 1.18 15.30 -11.14
CA ASP A 108 1.98 16.48 -10.79
C ASP A 108 3.45 16.11 -10.56
N GLU A 109 3.71 14.88 -10.09
CA GLU A 109 5.04 14.34 -9.82
C GLU A 109 5.02 12.81 -9.87
N GLY A 110 6.18 12.17 -9.80
CA GLY A 110 6.23 10.72 -9.69
C GLY A 110 7.01 10.02 -10.80
N ALA A 111 6.80 8.73 -10.94
CA ALA A 111 7.40 7.94 -12.01
C ALA A 111 6.97 8.48 -13.38
N GLY A 112 7.95 8.67 -14.28
CA GLY A 112 7.72 9.26 -15.59
C GLY A 112 8.24 10.70 -15.73
N PHE A 113 8.62 11.34 -14.63
CA PHE A 113 9.43 12.54 -14.64
C PHE A 113 10.91 12.17 -14.43
N ASP A 114 11.79 13.04 -14.90
CA ASP A 114 13.22 12.89 -14.65
C ASP A 114 13.52 13.00 -13.14
N ASP A 115 14.45 12.18 -12.64
CA ASP A 115 14.82 12.20 -11.20
C ASP A 115 15.39 13.55 -10.74
N THR A 116 15.90 14.36 -11.69
CA THR A 116 16.39 15.72 -11.44
C THR A 116 15.30 16.79 -11.52
N ASP A 117 14.08 16.42 -11.90
CA ASP A 117 12.97 17.36 -11.97
C ASP A 117 12.62 17.86 -10.55
N PRO A 118 12.57 19.18 -10.32
CA PRO A 118 12.23 19.74 -9.01
C PRO A 118 10.88 19.27 -8.46
N ARG A 119 9.98 18.83 -9.32
CA ARG A 119 8.69 18.23 -8.94
C ARG A 119 8.87 16.90 -8.22
N ASN A 120 9.97 16.18 -8.46
CA ASN A 120 10.26 14.87 -7.87
C ASN A 120 10.98 14.93 -6.51
N ALA A 121 10.72 15.98 -5.71
CA ALA A 121 11.38 16.20 -4.42
C ALA A 121 11.14 15.09 -3.37
N TYR A 122 10.11 14.24 -3.54
CA TYR A 122 9.76 13.14 -2.64
C TYR A 122 10.17 11.75 -3.17
N GLY A 123 10.92 11.73 -4.28
CA GLY A 123 11.44 10.52 -4.89
C GLY A 123 12.52 9.79 -4.09
N PRO A 124 12.99 8.64 -4.63
CA PRO A 124 12.54 8.01 -5.88
C PRO A 124 11.11 7.45 -5.76
N TYR A 125 10.41 7.34 -6.92
CA TYR A 125 9.02 6.88 -6.96
C TYR A 125 8.87 5.41 -7.39
N PHE A 126 9.98 4.68 -7.43
CA PHE A 126 10.02 3.23 -7.59
C PHE A 126 10.37 2.59 -6.25
N GLN A 127 9.56 1.68 -5.76
CA GLN A 127 9.77 1.13 -4.41
C GLN A 127 11.10 0.40 -4.26
N ARG A 128 11.57 -0.31 -5.30
CA ARG A 128 12.89 -0.95 -5.26
C ARG A 128 14.06 0.02 -5.08
N GLN A 129 13.92 1.26 -5.53
CA GLN A 129 14.95 2.30 -5.33
C GLN A 129 14.94 2.88 -3.92
N ARG A 130 13.95 2.54 -3.09
CA ARG A 130 13.75 3.03 -1.72
C ARG A 130 14.16 2.02 -0.65
N VAL A 131 14.83 0.94 -1.01
CA VAL A 131 15.16 -0.17 -0.09
C VAL A 131 15.90 0.31 1.15
N GLU A 132 16.84 1.26 1.03
CA GLU A 132 17.56 1.84 2.16
C GLU A 132 16.62 2.52 3.17
N ILE A 133 15.58 3.21 2.68
CA ILE A 133 14.57 3.84 3.53
C ILE A 133 13.84 2.76 4.35
N TYR A 134 13.38 1.69 3.69
CA TYR A 134 12.69 0.61 4.38
C TYR A 134 13.58 -0.10 5.40
N HIS A 135 14.86 -0.31 5.08
CA HIS A 135 15.82 -0.90 6.01
C HIS A 135 16.04 -0.01 7.24
N THR A 136 16.07 1.31 7.06
CA THR A 136 16.20 2.25 8.19
C THR A 136 15.01 2.13 9.16
N TYR A 137 13.79 2.12 8.65
CA TYR A 137 12.61 1.95 9.51
C TYR A 137 12.51 0.53 10.07
N ALA A 138 12.94 -0.48 9.33
CA ALA A 138 13.01 -1.86 9.82
C ALA A 138 14.02 -1.98 10.98
N LYS A 139 15.21 -1.39 10.84
CA LYS A 139 16.23 -1.31 11.91
C LYS A 139 15.66 -0.67 13.16
N SER A 140 14.99 0.48 13.01
CA SER A 140 14.35 1.17 14.14
C SER A 140 13.27 0.32 14.83
N LEU A 141 12.49 -0.47 14.09
CA LEU A 141 11.53 -1.39 14.70
C LEU A 141 12.23 -2.51 15.48
N VAL A 142 13.36 -3.04 14.98
CA VAL A 142 14.15 -4.05 15.70
C VAL A 142 14.76 -3.47 16.98
N GLU A 143 15.34 -2.28 16.91
CA GLU A 143 15.89 -1.56 18.08
C GLU A 143 14.86 -1.40 19.21
N ARG A 144 13.60 -1.22 18.82
CA ARG A 144 12.47 -1.07 19.75
C ARG A 144 11.82 -2.41 20.14
N GLY A 145 12.37 -3.55 19.69
CA GLY A 145 11.82 -4.88 19.96
C GLY A 145 10.47 -5.17 19.26
N LEU A 146 10.13 -4.38 18.24
CA LEU A 146 8.87 -4.47 17.48
C LEU A 146 8.99 -5.27 16.18
N ALA A 147 10.17 -5.74 15.84
CA ALA A 147 10.40 -6.64 14.72
C ALA A 147 11.49 -7.66 15.07
N TYR A 148 11.45 -8.81 14.41
CA TYR A 148 12.37 -9.91 14.65
C TYR A 148 12.57 -10.77 13.38
N PRO A 149 13.73 -11.46 13.23
CA PRO A 149 13.97 -12.35 12.11
C PRO A 149 13.25 -13.70 12.31
N CYS A 150 12.65 -14.21 11.25
CA CYS A 150 11.99 -15.52 11.22
C CYS A 150 12.66 -16.41 10.20
N PHE A 151 13.18 -17.54 10.66
CA PHE A 151 13.94 -18.53 9.87
C PHE A 151 13.11 -19.73 9.39
N CYS A 152 11.80 -19.71 9.63
CA CYS A 152 10.91 -20.82 9.25
C CYS A 152 10.97 -21.08 7.74
N THR A 153 11.02 -22.37 7.40
CA THR A 153 10.85 -22.86 6.02
C THR A 153 9.37 -22.88 5.64
N GLU A 154 9.09 -23.07 4.35
CA GLU A 154 7.69 -23.20 3.88
C GLU A 154 7.03 -24.44 4.50
N GLU A 155 7.76 -25.57 4.63
CA GLU A 155 7.26 -26.80 5.24
C GLU A 155 6.92 -26.61 6.72
N GLU A 156 7.71 -25.81 7.46
CA GLU A 156 7.43 -25.49 8.86
C GLU A 156 6.19 -24.62 8.99
N LEU A 157 6.03 -23.63 8.11
CA LEU A 157 4.83 -22.77 8.07
C LEU A 157 3.58 -23.57 7.67
N ASP A 158 3.69 -24.54 6.77
CA ASP A 158 2.58 -25.40 6.39
C ASP A 158 2.16 -26.33 7.53
N LYS A 159 3.11 -26.84 8.31
CA LYS A 159 2.80 -27.60 9.54
C LYS A 159 2.07 -26.75 10.58
N VAL A 160 2.51 -25.50 10.77
CA VAL A 160 1.82 -24.56 11.66
C VAL A 160 0.37 -24.35 11.19
N ARG A 161 0.18 -24.11 9.89
CA ARG A 161 -1.15 -23.92 9.31
C ARG A 161 -2.04 -25.14 9.49
N ALA A 162 -1.53 -26.34 9.18
CA ALA A 162 -2.26 -27.60 9.36
C ALA A 162 -2.69 -27.82 10.83
N LYS A 163 -1.79 -27.48 11.77
CA LYS A 163 -2.11 -27.57 13.21
C LYS A 163 -3.21 -26.59 13.60
N GLN A 164 -3.18 -25.35 13.13
CA GLN A 164 -4.21 -24.34 13.38
C GLN A 164 -5.57 -24.75 12.81
N GLU A 165 -5.59 -25.39 11.62
CA GLU A 165 -6.81 -25.93 11.01
C GLU A 165 -7.39 -27.09 11.84
N GLU A 166 -6.54 -28.00 12.36
CA GLU A 166 -6.93 -29.06 13.28
C GLU A 166 -7.52 -28.48 14.57
N ASP A 167 -6.89 -27.50 15.15
CA ASP A 167 -7.31 -26.83 16.39
C ASP A 167 -8.50 -25.88 16.17
N LYS A 168 -8.92 -25.66 14.90
CA LYS A 168 -10.02 -24.76 14.49
C LYS A 168 -9.83 -23.32 14.97
N VAL A 169 -8.58 -22.84 14.95
CA VAL A 169 -8.22 -21.47 15.26
C VAL A 169 -7.88 -20.69 13.98
N LEU A 170 -7.75 -19.38 14.10
CA LEU A 170 -7.38 -18.51 12.99
C LEU A 170 -6.00 -18.93 12.44
N THR A 171 -5.89 -19.14 11.13
CA THR A 171 -4.62 -19.47 10.49
C THR A 171 -3.73 -18.24 10.35
N GLY A 172 -2.44 -18.39 10.59
CA GLY A 172 -1.46 -17.31 10.46
C GLY A 172 -0.27 -17.46 11.42
N TYR A 173 0.62 -16.48 11.40
CA TYR A 173 1.83 -16.52 12.23
C TYR A 173 1.66 -15.52 13.39
N TYR A 174 1.32 -16.03 14.58
CA TYR A 174 1.02 -15.22 15.77
C TYR A 174 1.09 -16.07 17.05
N GLY A 175 1.22 -15.42 18.19
CA GLY A 175 1.16 -16.04 19.51
C GLY A 175 2.12 -17.24 19.67
N GLU A 176 1.63 -18.36 20.15
CA GLU A 176 2.39 -19.60 20.31
C GLU A 176 2.76 -20.26 18.97
N TYR A 177 2.05 -19.96 17.91
CA TYR A 177 2.33 -20.44 16.56
C TYR A 177 3.48 -19.66 15.87
N ALA A 178 3.92 -18.56 16.46
CA ALA A 178 5.04 -17.75 15.96
C ALA A 178 6.37 -18.24 16.57
N THR A 179 6.86 -19.40 16.13
CA THR A 179 7.97 -20.15 16.72
C THR A 179 9.29 -19.36 16.84
N CYS A 180 9.57 -18.45 15.90
CA CYS A 180 10.77 -17.61 15.94
C CYS A 180 10.60 -16.33 16.79
N ARG A 181 9.40 -16.04 17.27
CA ARG A 181 9.08 -14.76 17.96
C ARG A 181 9.90 -14.53 19.21
N ASN A 182 10.27 -15.60 19.91
CA ASN A 182 10.93 -15.55 21.21
C ASN A 182 12.34 -16.17 21.19
N LEU A 183 12.99 -16.27 20.03
CA LEU A 183 14.39 -16.68 19.93
C LEU A 183 15.29 -15.67 20.68
N SER A 184 16.28 -16.19 21.40
CA SER A 184 17.31 -15.35 22.03
C SER A 184 18.25 -14.74 21.00
N TYR A 185 19.01 -13.72 21.41
CA TYR A 185 20.03 -13.10 20.56
C TYR A 185 21.04 -14.16 20.06
N GLU A 186 21.50 -15.06 20.95
CA GLU A 186 22.48 -16.10 20.63
C GLU A 186 21.94 -17.10 19.60
N GLU A 187 20.66 -17.48 19.71
CA GLU A 187 20.02 -18.38 18.75
C GLU A 187 19.88 -17.70 17.38
N ILE A 188 19.52 -16.43 17.37
CA ILE A 188 19.41 -15.63 16.12
C ILE A 188 20.80 -15.48 15.50
N GLU A 189 21.82 -15.08 16.28
CA GLU A 189 23.18 -14.92 15.81
C GLU A 189 23.74 -16.23 15.23
N ALA A 190 23.51 -17.34 15.92
CA ALA A 190 23.91 -18.68 15.44
C ALA A 190 23.25 -19.03 14.10
N ASN A 191 21.96 -18.75 13.93
CA ASN A 191 21.24 -18.99 12.68
C ASN A 191 21.79 -18.12 11.53
N ILE A 192 22.11 -16.85 11.79
CA ILE A 192 22.70 -15.94 10.81
C ILE A 192 24.12 -16.38 10.43
N LYS A 193 24.97 -16.73 11.40
CA LYS A 193 26.31 -17.27 11.15
C LYS A 193 26.29 -18.59 10.36
N ALA A 194 25.26 -19.38 10.54
CA ALA A 194 25.01 -20.58 9.74
C ALA A 194 24.48 -20.30 8.31
N GLY A 195 24.28 -19.03 7.94
CA GLY A 195 23.79 -18.64 6.63
C GLY A 195 22.31 -18.99 6.38
N LYS A 196 21.51 -19.19 7.42
CA LYS A 196 20.09 -19.47 7.25
C LYS A 196 19.35 -18.24 6.72
N PRO A 197 18.58 -18.37 5.62
CA PRO A 197 17.77 -17.28 5.12
C PRO A 197 16.64 -16.95 6.09
N TYR A 198 16.30 -15.68 6.21
CA TYR A 198 15.22 -15.21 7.08
C TYR A 198 14.38 -14.14 6.40
N VAL A 199 13.17 -13.96 6.92
CA VAL A 199 12.32 -12.79 6.68
C VAL A 199 12.27 -11.96 7.96
N LEU A 200 12.08 -10.64 7.84
CA LEU A 200 11.80 -9.81 9.01
C LEU A 200 10.29 -9.76 9.24
N ARG A 201 9.85 -10.05 10.46
CA ARG A 201 8.44 -9.98 10.84
C ARG A 201 8.18 -8.87 11.85
N LEU A 202 7.00 -8.27 11.75
CA LEU A 202 6.44 -7.44 12.80
C LEU A 202 6.20 -8.30 14.05
N ARG A 203 6.46 -7.75 15.22
CA ARG A 203 5.97 -8.28 16.49
C ARG A 203 4.66 -7.59 16.81
N SER A 204 3.55 -8.12 16.29
CA SER A 204 2.22 -7.52 16.51
C SER A 204 1.93 -7.33 18.00
N GLN A 205 1.33 -6.20 18.32
CA GLN A 205 0.91 -5.82 19.67
C GLN A 205 -0.60 -5.94 19.86
N GLY A 206 -1.31 -6.36 18.81
CA GLY A 206 -2.76 -6.46 18.85
C GLY A 206 -3.29 -7.60 19.69
N SER A 207 -4.54 -7.52 20.04
CA SER A 207 -5.27 -8.48 20.84
C SER A 207 -6.51 -8.97 20.10
N PRO A 208 -6.83 -10.27 20.13
CA PRO A 208 -8.05 -10.82 19.50
C PRO A 208 -9.34 -10.28 20.12
N ASP A 209 -9.26 -9.74 21.35
CA ASP A 209 -10.41 -9.23 22.11
C ASP A 209 -10.64 -7.73 21.91
N LYS A 210 -9.85 -7.08 21.04
CA LYS A 210 -9.93 -5.64 20.79
C LYS A 210 -10.26 -5.32 19.34
N GLU A 211 -10.82 -4.15 19.16
CA GLU A 211 -11.17 -3.60 17.85
C GLU A 211 -10.47 -2.25 17.63
N ILE A 212 -10.13 -2.00 16.37
CA ILE A 212 -9.79 -0.67 15.88
C ILE A 212 -11.05 0.03 15.37
N THR A 213 -11.08 1.34 15.51
CA THR A 213 -12.10 2.19 14.89
C THR A 213 -11.43 3.28 14.07
N PHE A 214 -11.84 3.45 12.84
CA PHE A 214 -11.40 4.56 11.99
C PHE A 214 -12.55 5.02 11.09
N VAL A 215 -12.42 6.24 10.55
CA VAL A 215 -13.42 6.80 9.63
C VAL A 215 -12.90 6.66 8.21
N ASP A 216 -13.64 5.90 7.40
CA ASP A 216 -13.45 5.83 5.96
C ASP A 216 -14.24 6.94 5.27
N ALA A 217 -13.64 7.63 4.29
CA ALA A 217 -14.26 8.77 3.63
C ALA A 217 -15.53 8.42 2.83
N ILE A 218 -15.68 7.14 2.43
CA ILE A 218 -16.84 6.66 1.65
C ILE A 218 -17.78 5.85 2.53
N LYS A 219 -17.25 4.99 3.39
CA LYS A 219 -18.04 4.02 4.16
C LYS A 219 -18.43 4.52 5.56
N GLY A 220 -17.88 5.66 6.00
CA GLY A 220 -18.10 6.18 7.34
C GLY A 220 -17.30 5.44 8.40
N GLU A 221 -17.82 5.37 9.63
CA GLU A 221 -17.16 4.68 10.74
C GLU A 221 -17.07 3.17 10.49
N ILE A 222 -15.87 2.64 10.64
CA ILE A 222 -15.56 1.21 10.46
C ILE A 222 -14.94 0.68 11.74
N LYS A 223 -15.41 -0.48 12.19
CA LYS A 223 -14.85 -1.25 13.31
C LYS A 223 -14.37 -2.59 12.79
N LEU A 224 -13.14 -2.94 13.10
CA LEU A 224 -12.49 -4.20 12.71
C LEU A 224 -11.68 -4.74 13.90
N PRO A 225 -11.52 -6.07 14.02
CA PRO A 225 -10.58 -6.66 15.00
C PRO A 225 -9.17 -6.09 14.81
N GLU A 226 -8.42 -5.95 15.91
CA GLU A 226 -7.00 -5.63 15.83
C GLU A 226 -6.23 -6.70 15.04
N ASN A 227 -5.12 -6.31 14.40
CA ASN A 227 -4.21 -7.27 13.80
C ASN A 227 -3.45 -8.03 14.90
N ILE A 228 -3.48 -9.36 14.85
CA ILE A 228 -2.70 -10.21 15.75
C ILE A 228 -1.55 -10.94 15.04
N HIS A 229 -1.48 -10.83 13.72
CA HIS A 229 -0.49 -11.53 12.91
C HIS A 229 0.86 -10.82 12.89
N ASP A 230 1.92 -11.59 13.10
CA ASP A 230 3.30 -11.14 12.88
C ASP A 230 3.59 -11.16 11.38
N ILE A 231 3.10 -10.15 10.68
CA ILE A 231 3.25 -10.05 9.23
C ILE A 231 4.72 -9.92 8.81
N VAL A 232 5.03 -10.36 7.61
CA VAL A 232 6.35 -10.14 7.02
C VAL A 232 6.48 -8.67 6.62
N LEU A 233 7.52 -8.00 7.13
CA LEU A 233 7.90 -6.64 6.78
C LEU A 233 8.87 -6.64 5.59
N LEU A 234 9.97 -7.41 5.73
CA LEU A 234 10.97 -7.60 4.68
C LEU A 234 11.04 -9.08 4.29
N LYS A 235 11.07 -9.33 2.99
CA LYS A 235 11.27 -10.66 2.40
C LYS A 235 12.73 -11.12 2.54
N LYS A 236 13.02 -12.37 2.18
CA LYS A 236 14.37 -12.97 2.23
C LYS A 236 15.42 -12.19 1.41
N ASP A 237 14.98 -11.49 0.37
CA ASP A 237 15.81 -10.63 -0.48
C ASP A 237 15.97 -9.19 0.06
N GLY A 238 15.44 -8.90 1.23
CA GLY A 238 15.47 -7.57 1.85
C GLY A 238 14.45 -6.58 1.27
N ILE A 239 13.68 -6.99 0.26
CA ILE A 239 12.64 -6.15 -0.34
C ILE A 239 11.39 -6.13 0.57
N PRO A 240 10.76 -4.97 0.81
CA PRO A 240 9.57 -4.89 1.66
C PRO A 240 8.37 -5.62 1.06
N THR A 241 7.46 -6.01 1.94
CA THR A 241 6.09 -6.34 1.54
C THR A 241 5.29 -5.06 1.27
N TYR A 242 4.17 -5.21 0.55
CA TYR A 242 3.26 -4.10 0.28
C TYR A 242 2.86 -3.33 1.55
N HIS A 243 2.49 -4.03 2.61
CA HIS A 243 2.00 -3.40 3.86
C HIS A 243 3.03 -2.46 4.47
N PHE A 244 4.28 -2.90 4.53
CA PHE A 244 5.36 -2.12 5.12
C PHE A 244 5.78 -0.93 4.24
N ALA A 245 5.95 -1.19 2.93
CA ALA A 245 6.27 -0.15 1.96
C ALA A 245 5.17 0.93 1.91
N HIS A 246 3.89 0.52 1.89
CA HIS A 246 2.76 1.43 1.90
C HIS A 246 2.80 2.41 3.09
N ALA A 247 2.99 1.90 4.31
CA ALA A 247 2.98 2.76 5.50
C ALA A 247 4.12 3.80 5.47
N ILE A 248 5.33 3.39 5.08
CA ILE A 248 6.50 4.26 5.04
C ILE A 248 6.39 5.28 3.89
N ASP A 249 6.03 4.83 2.70
CA ASP A 249 5.99 5.68 1.53
C ASP A 249 4.88 6.72 1.63
N ASP A 250 3.68 6.33 2.02
CA ASP A 250 2.57 7.27 2.14
C ASP A 250 2.84 8.31 3.24
N HIS A 251 3.56 7.92 4.31
CA HIS A 251 4.01 8.88 5.31
C HIS A 251 5.07 9.84 4.79
N LEU A 252 6.16 9.35 4.19
CA LEU A 252 7.28 10.19 3.74
C LEU A 252 6.95 11.01 2.49
N MET A 253 6.08 10.51 1.61
CA MET A 253 5.57 11.27 0.46
C MET A 253 4.45 12.25 0.85
N ARG A 254 4.08 12.25 2.14
CA ARG A 254 3.08 13.17 2.73
C ARG A 254 1.68 12.99 2.14
N THR A 255 1.33 11.74 1.83
CA THR A 255 -0.02 11.38 1.38
C THR A 255 -1.03 11.68 2.47
N THR A 256 -2.09 12.41 2.13
CA THR A 256 -3.18 12.74 3.06
C THR A 256 -4.38 11.83 2.89
N THR A 257 -4.62 11.37 1.66
CA THR A 257 -5.78 10.54 1.31
C THR A 257 -5.38 9.40 0.39
N VAL A 258 -5.86 8.21 0.70
CA VAL A 258 -5.61 6.96 -0.02
C VAL A 258 -6.90 6.43 -0.58
N VAL A 259 -7.09 6.54 -1.90
CA VAL A 259 -8.19 5.89 -2.61
C VAL A 259 -7.75 4.49 -3.04
N ARG A 260 -8.54 3.48 -2.73
CA ARG A 260 -8.26 2.10 -3.11
C ARG A 260 -9.52 1.23 -3.13
N GLY A 261 -9.46 0.08 -3.78
CA GLY A 261 -10.58 -0.85 -3.83
C GLY A 261 -10.98 -1.41 -2.47
N GLY A 262 -12.25 -1.75 -2.32
CA GLY A 262 -12.82 -2.28 -1.06
C GLY A 262 -12.21 -3.60 -0.59
N GLU A 263 -11.51 -4.34 -1.47
CA GLU A 263 -10.76 -5.55 -1.12
C GLU A 263 -9.64 -5.29 -0.10
N TRP A 264 -9.11 -4.08 -0.06
CA TRP A 264 -8.05 -3.69 0.87
C TRP A 264 -8.56 -3.39 2.28
N LEU A 265 -9.88 -3.36 2.48
CA LEU A 265 -10.46 -3.10 3.79
C LEU A 265 -10.04 -4.16 4.83
N ALA A 266 -9.93 -5.41 4.42
CA ALA A 266 -9.46 -6.50 5.27
C ALA A 266 -8.01 -6.31 5.78
N SER A 267 -7.20 -5.51 5.07
CA SER A 267 -5.83 -5.18 5.48
C SER A 267 -5.73 -3.92 6.35
N ALA A 268 -6.83 -3.21 6.57
CA ALA A 268 -6.83 -1.97 7.36
C ALA A 268 -6.31 -2.15 8.79
N PRO A 269 -6.58 -3.25 9.52
CA PRO A 269 -6.01 -3.47 10.85
C PRO A 269 -4.47 -3.54 10.84
N ILE A 270 -3.89 -4.17 9.81
CA ILE A 270 -2.43 -4.25 9.63
C ILE A 270 -1.84 -2.85 9.42
N HIS A 271 -2.46 -2.05 8.55
CA HIS A 271 -1.99 -0.69 8.27
C HIS A 271 -2.14 0.21 9.49
N TYR A 272 -3.28 0.10 10.19
CA TYR A 272 -3.53 0.84 11.43
C TYR A 272 -2.42 0.58 12.46
N GLU A 273 -2.08 -0.70 12.70
CA GLU A 273 -1.00 -1.07 13.61
C GLU A 273 0.36 -0.54 13.14
N LEU A 274 0.69 -0.70 11.85
CA LEU A 274 1.97 -0.21 11.31
C LEU A 274 2.13 1.30 11.46
N PHE A 275 1.12 2.10 11.09
CA PHE A 275 1.17 3.55 11.27
C PHE A 275 1.35 3.92 12.74
N HIS A 276 0.66 3.25 13.65
CA HIS A 276 0.78 3.49 15.08
C HIS A 276 2.17 3.14 15.62
N LEU A 277 2.70 1.95 15.30
CA LEU A 277 4.00 1.49 15.77
C LEU A 277 5.15 2.29 15.18
N LEU A 278 5.02 2.78 13.95
CA LEU A 278 6.00 3.68 13.32
C LEU A 278 5.89 5.13 13.83
N GLY A 279 4.85 5.47 14.60
CA GLY A 279 4.61 6.83 15.07
C GLY A 279 4.08 7.77 14.00
N PHE A 280 3.50 7.23 12.94
CA PHE A 280 2.99 7.98 11.80
C PHE A 280 1.53 8.37 11.96
N LYS A 281 1.15 9.52 11.40
CA LYS A 281 -0.25 9.85 11.22
C LYS A 281 -0.81 9.03 10.05
N MET A 282 -1.86 8.26 10.30
CA MET A 282 -2.57 7.51 9.27
C MET A 282 -3.26 8.46 8.29
N PRO A 283 -3.15 8.25 6.96
CA PRO A 283 -3.92 9.00 5.98
C PRO A 283 -5.42 8.70 6.09
N ALA A 284 -6.26 9.56 5.54
CA ALA A 284 -7.65 9.21 5.32
C ALA A 284 -7.75 8.11 4.27
N TYR A 285 -8.59 7.11 4.50
CA TYR A 285 -8.88 6.08 3.52
C TYR A 285 -10.22 6.30 2.85
N ALA A 286 -10.30 6.01 1.56
CA ALA A 286 -11.50 6.00 0.74
C ALA A 286 -11.59 4.65 0.01
N HIS A 287 -12.31 3.68 0.58
CA HIS A 287 -12.47 2.36 0.00
C HIS A 287 -13.64 2.33 -0.98
N THR A 288 -13.32 2.36 -2.27
CA THR A 288 -14.30 2.37 -3.36
C THR A 288 -14.98 1.01 -3.52
N ALA A 289 -16.21 1.04 -4.07
CA ALA A 289 -16.90 -0.18 -4.46
C ALA A 289 -16.20 -0.86 -5.65
N HIS A 290 -16.37 -2.17 -5.78
CA HIS A 290 -15.92 -2.89 -6.95
C HIS A 290 -16.77 -2.54 -8.16
N LEU A 291 -16.15 -2.46 -9.34
CA LEU A 291 -16.88 -2.45 -10.60
C LEU A 291 -17.47 -3.83 -10.83
N MET A 292 -18.80 -3.86 -10.92
CA MET A 292 -19.59 -5.09 -11.05
C MET A 292 -20.24 -5.15 -12.42
N LYS A 293 -20.44 -6.36 -12.91
CA LYS A 293 -21.20 -6.66 -14.13
C LYS A 293 -22.35 -7.59 -13.81
N PHE A 294 -23.45 -7.44 -14.50
CA PHE A 294 -24.52 -8.43 -14.45
C PHE A 294 -24.06 -9.70 -15.16
N ASP A 295 -24.25 -10.83 -14.53
CA ASP A 295 -23.89 -12.13 -15.06
C ASP A 295 -25.18 -12.84 -15.52
N GLU A 296 -25.34 -12.95 -16.82
CA GLU A 296 -26.53 -13.57 -17.44
C GLU A 296 -26.66 -15.06 -17.11
N GLU A 297 -25.50 -15.75 -16.86
CA GLU A 297 -25.52 -17.19 -16.54
C GLU A 297 -26.05 -17.46 -15.14
N THR A 298 -25.73 -16.60 -14.19
CA THR A 298 -26.11 -16.78 -12.78
C THR A 298 -27.29 -15.92 -12.35
N GLY A 299 -27.69 -14.95 -13.16
CA GLY A 299 -28.75 -13.98 -12.86
C GLY A 299 -28.38 -12.99 -11.74
N GLY A 300 -27.09 -12.86 -11.40
CA GLY A 300 -26.59 -12.02 -10.33
C GLY A 300 -25.53 -11.01 -10.79
N LYS A 301 -25.00 -10.23 -9.84
CA LYS A 301 -23.87 -9.34 -10.09
C LYS A 301 -22.55 -10.06 -9.73
N ARG A 302 -21.55 -9.93 -10.59
CA ARG A 302 -20.20 -10.43 -10.33
C ARG A 302 -19.15 -9.35 -10.57
N LYS A 303 -18.00 -9.47 -9.91
CA LYS A 303 -16.83 -8.61 -10.18
C LYS A 303 -16.31 -8.89 -11.61
N LEU A 304 -15.92 -7.84 -12.30
CA LEU A 304 -15.20 -7.94 -13.57
C LEU A 304 -13.89 -8.73 -13.39
N SER A 305 -13.57 -9.60 -14.34
CA SER A 305 -12.38 -10.46 -14.27
C SER A 305 -11.56 -10.40 -15.57
N LYS A 306 -10.23 -10.39 -15.42
CA LYS A 306 -9.28 -10.33 -16.54
C LYS A 306 -9.48 -11.44 -17.58
N ARG A 307 -10.00 -12.60 -17.17
CA ARG A 307 -10.16 -13.77 -18.06
C ARG A 307 -11.45 -13.76 -18.84
N LYS A 308 -12.50 -13.17 -18.29
CA LYS A 308 -13.87 -13.24 -18.87
C LYS A 308 -14.31 -11.94 -19.53
N ASP A 309 -13.72 -10.81 -19.13
CA ASP A 309 -14.23 -9.48 -19.47
C ASP A 309 -13.14 -8.64 -20.14
N PRO A 310 -13.07 -8.61 -21.49
CA PRO A 310 -12.10 -7.79 -22.23
C PRO A 310 -12.27 -6.30 -21.93
N GLU A 311 -13.49 -5.86 -21.64
CA GLU A 311 -13.81 -4.48 -21.21
C GLU A 311 -13.22 -4.10 -19.86
N LEU A 312 -12.60 -5.02 -19.14
CA LEU A 312 -11.81 -4.66 -17.95
C LEU A 312 -10.51 -3.95 -18.35
N SER A 313 -9.92 -4.24 -19.51
CA SER A 313 -8.70 -3.61 -20.00
C SER A 313 -8.98 -2.20 -20.51
N LEU A 314 -8.16 -1.21 -20.09
CA LEU A 314 -8.26 0.14 -20.66
C LEU A 314 -7.87 0.22 -22.13
N ASP A 315 -7.01 -0.69 -22.60
CA ASP A 315 -6.66 -0.81 -24.03
C ASP A 315 -7.86 -1.18 -24.91
N TYR A 316 -8.84 -1.87 -24.36
CA TYR A 316 -10.10 -2.15 -25.06
C TYR A 316 -10.77 -0.85 -25.50
N TYR A 317 -10.99 0.07 -24.58
CA TYR A 317 -11.65 1.35 -24.86
C TYR A 317 -10.84 2.23 -25.82
N ARG A 318 -9.52 2.26 -25.64
CA ARG A 318 -8.62 3.02 -26.50
C ARG A 318 -8.62 2.52 -27.94
N LYS A 319 -8.55 1.20 -28.13
CA LYS A 319 -8.54 0.57 -29.46
C LYS A 319 -9.88 0.70 -30.19
N ASP A 320 -10.97 0.60 -29.45
CA ASP A 320 -12.32 0.76 -29.98
C ASP A 320 -12.74 2.23 -30.16
N GLY A 321 -11.86 3.18 -29.83
CA GLY A 321 -12.05 4.61 -30.08
C GLY A 321 -13.04 5.30 -29.12
N TYR A 322 -13.25 4.75 -27.94
CA TYR A 322 -14.05 5.44 -26.93
C TYR A 322 -13.41 6.76 -26.53
N HIS A 323 -14.17 7.85 -26.62
CA HIS A 323 -13.66 9.18 -26.31
C HIS A 323 -13.35 9.32 -24.81
N PRO A 324 -12.18 9.88 -24.43
CA PRO A 324 -11.77 10.04 -23.03
C PRO A 324 -12.82 10.73 -22.16
N TYR A 325 -13.41 11.81 -22.64
CA TYR A 325 -14.48 12.52 -21.94
C TYR A 325 -15.67 11.62 -21.59
N THR A 326 -16.14 10.82 -22.57
CA THR A 326 -17.26 9.88 -22.34
C THR A 326 -16.94 8.87 -21.26
N MET A 327 -15.70 8.37 -21.25
CA MET A 327 -15.25 7.44 -20.22
C MET A 327 -15.18 8.11 -18.83
N LYS A 328 -14.72 9.35 -18.76
CA LYS A 328 -14.72 10.13 -17.50
C LYS A 328 -16.14 10.37 -16.98
N VAL A 329 -17.06 10.80 -17.83
CA VAL A 329 -18.48 10.99 -17.47
C VAL A 329 -19.08 9.68 -16.93
N TYR A 330 -18.89 8.58 -17.65
CA TYR A 330 -19.36 7.26 -17.20
C TYR A 330 -18.80 6.86 -15.83
N LEU A 331 -17.51 7.02 -15.63
CA LEU A 331 -16.86 6.67 -14.35
C LEU A 331 -17.28 7.61 -13.22
N LEU A 332 -17.48 8.90 -13.47
CA LEU A 332 -17.98 9.84 -12.47
C LEU A 332 -19.40 9.50 -12.02
N THR A 333 -20.27 9.08 -12.97
CA THR A 333 -21.61 8.57 -12.64
C THR A 333 -21.55 7.34 -11.71
N LEU A 334 -20.58 6.45 -11.92
CA LEU A 334 -20.37 5.29 -11.03
C LEU A 334 -19.77 5.67 -9.68
N LEU A 335 -18.93 6.71 -9.63
CA LEU A 335 -18.28 7.19 -8.40
C LEU A 335 -19.26 7.93 -7.48
N ASN A 336 -20.14 8.73 -8.04
CA ASN A 336 -21.05 9.57 -7.29
C ASN A 336 -22.40 9.70 -7.99
N SER A 337 -23.44 9.15 -7.41
CA SER A 337 -24.81 9.18 -7.97
C SER A 337 -25.37 10.59 -8.20
N ASN A 338 -24.86 11.61 -7.48
CA ASN A 338 -25.29 12.99 -7.68
C ASN A 338 -24.67 13.62 -8.94
N PHE A 339 -23.64 12.99 -9.52
CA PHE A 339 -22.98 13.53 -10.71
C PHE A 339 -23.90 13.55 -11.93
N GLU A 340 -24.72 12.52 -12.12
CA GLU A 340 -25.65 12.42 -13.24
C GLU A 340 -26.66 13.58 -13.23
N GLU A 341 -27.32 13.82 -12.10
CA GLU A 341 -28.26 14.95 -11.95
C GLU A 341 -27.58 16.30 -12.16
N TRP A 342 -26.34 16.44 -11.64
CA TRP A 342 -25.57 17.68 -11.80
C TRP A 342 -25.20 17.90 -13.28
N HIS A 343 -24.77 16.87 -13.99
CA HIS A 343 -24.36 16.94 -15.38
C HIS A 343 -25.55 17.25 -16.31
N GLU A 344 -26.70 16.65 -16.04
CA GLU A 344 -27.95 16.99 -16.76
C GLU A 344 -28.39 18.44 -16.54
N LYS A 345 -28.23 18.93 -15.30
CA LYS A 345 -28.60 20.30 -14.94
C LYS A 345 -27.64 21.35 -15.51
N PHE A 346 -26.37 21.00 -15.71
CA PHE A 346 -25.33 21.89 -16.16
C PHE A 346 -24.53 21.30 -17.33
N PRO A 347 -25.15 21.06 -18.49
CA PRO A 347 -24.53 20.34 -19.60
C PRO A 347 -23.34 21.08 -20.23
N ASP A 348 -23.28 22.40 -20.06
CA ASP A 348 -22.22 23.27 -20.62
C ASP A 348 -21.05 23.47 -19.66
N LYS A 349 -21.12 22.94 -18.44
CA LYS A 349 -20.05 23.03 -17.47
C LYS A 349 -19.00 21.94 -17.67
N ASP A 350 -17.73 22.29 -17.39
CA ASP A 350 -16.69 21.29 -17.31
C ASP A 350 -16.99 20.30 -16.19
N ILE A 351 -16.83 19.01 -16.48
CA ILE A 351 -17.03 17.94 -15.47
C ILE A 351 -16.15 18.10 -14.24
N ASN A 352 -15.03 18.81 -14.37
CA ASN A 352 -14.15 19.15 -13.26
C ASN A 352 -14.75 20.18 -12.29
N GLU A 353 -15.82 20.87 -12.66
CA GLU A 353 -16.55 21.79 -11.78
C GLU A 353 -17.58 21.09 -10.87
N PHE A 354 -17.76 19.78 -11.04
CA PHE A 354 -18.61 19.00 -10.12
C PHE A 354 -18.04 19.06 -8.70
N PRO A 355 -18.85 19.42 -7.68
CA PRO A 355 -18.37 19.66 -6.32
C PRO A 355 -17.78 18.43 -5.63
#